data_0a2827ddd04e7dccea54c38b15785f69
#
_entry.id   0a2827ddd04e7dccea54c38b15785f69
#
_cell.length_a   1.000
_cell.length_b   1.000
_cell.length_c   1.000
_cell.angle_alpha   90.00
_cell.angle_beta   90.00
_cell.angle_gamma   90.00
#
_symmetry.space_group_name_H-M   'P 1'
#
loop_
_entity.id
_entity.type
_entity.pdbx_description
1 polymer ?
#
loop_
_entity_poly.entity_id
_entity_poly.type
_entity_poly.pdbx_seq_one_letter_code
_entity_poly.pdbx_strand_id
1 'polypeptide(L)'
;MATSRDGLKWQRGNDGNRLIPDRDQMRRDGLSIWLDQDATNAAERFKMFLFTRTGPIGGVLTGGTCHLLASPDGVHWDFRGTTGPLGDNSTLFYNPFRQKWVFSIRSSRRARTRDYWETDDFFHSPKWGGKPPVFWAATDKLDRPDPVLGVAPQLYKLDAVAYESVLLGLFDGWKC
;
A
#
# COMPACT_ATOMS: atom_id res chain seq x y z
N MET A 1 -16.65 -3.76 6.54
CA MET A 1 -15.84 -3.76 7.80
C MET A 1 -16.17 -5.02 8.58
N ALA A 2 -15.23 -5.59 9.30
CA ALA A 2 -15.50 -6.65 10.26
C ALA A 2 -14.94 -6.21 11.62
N THR A 3 -15.60 -6.59 12.70
CA THR A 3 -15.20 -6.26 14.08
C THR A 3 -15.02 -7.54 14.89
N SER A 4 -14.09 -7.51 15.84
CA SER A 4 -13.85 -8.59 16.77
C SER A 4 -13.54 -8.02 18.16
N ARG A 5 -13.92 -8.75 19.21
CA ARG A 5 -13.55 -8.42 20.59
C ARG A 5 -12.30 -9.16 21.06
N ASP A 6 -11.98 -10.28 20.42
CA ASP A 6 -10.92 -11.21 20.83
C ASP A 6 -9.88 -11.45 19.72
N GLY A 7 -10.05 -10.86 18.54
CA GLY A 7 -9.20 -11.07 17.37
C GLY A 7 -9.40 -12.45 16.69
N LEU A 8 -10.21 -13.32 17.25
CA LEU A 8 -10.46 -14.68 16.74
C LEU A 8 -11.82 -14.82 16.08
N LYS A 9 -12.87 -14.25 16.69
CA LYS A 9 -14.24 -14.30 16.19
C LYS A 9 -14.61 -12.95 15.58
N TRP A 10 -14.87 -12.93 14.27
CA TRP A 10 -15.13 -11.73 13.51
C TRP A 10 -16.58 -11.64 13.06
N GLN A 11 -17.19 -10.48 13.28
CA GLN A 11 -18.53 -10.14 12.86
C GLN A 11 -18.46 -9.19 11.65
N ARG A 12 -19.15 -9.52 10.58
CA ARG A 12 -19.34 -8.62 9.44
C ARG A 12 -20.54 -7.70 9.71
N GLY A 13 -20.46 -6.44 9.27
CA GLY A 13 -21.61 -5.56 9.28
C GLY A 13 -22.71 -6.00 8.33
N ASN A 14 -23.94 -5.51 8.55
CA ASN A 14 -25.16 -6.01 7.91
C ASN A 14 -25.37 -5.62 6.45
N ASP A 15 -24.60 -4.68 5.90
CA ASP A 15 -24.83 -4.07 4.58
C ASP A 15 -23.90 -4.60 3.48
N GLY A 16 -23.42 -5.84 3.59
CA GLY A 16 -22.38 -6.36 2.70
C GLY A 16 -21.03 -5.67 2.89
N ASN A 17 -21.00 -4.66 3.71
CA ASN A 17 -19.89 -4.05 4.41
C ASN A 17 -18.70 -3.57 3.57
N ARG A 18 -18.96 -3.00 2.44
CA ARG A 18 -17.95 -2.32 1.63
C ARG A 18 -17.92 -0.84 1.99
N LEU A 19 -16.99 -0.44 2.85
CA LEU A 19 -16.76 0.97 3.20
C LEU A 19 -16.32 1.80 2.00
N ILE A 20 -15.63 1.15 1.07
CA ILE A 20 -15.20 1.73 -0.20
C ILE A 20 -15.68 0.78 -1.29
N PRO A 21 -16.87 1.01 -1.86
CA PRO A 21 -17.40 0.17 -2.92
C PRO A 21 -16.56 0.28 -4.20
N ASP A 22 -16.52 -0.80 -4.98
CA ASP A 22 -16.07 -0.71 -6.35
C ASP A 22 -17.04 0.21 -7.11
N ARG A 23 -16.49 1.11 -7.89
CA ARG A 23 -17.25 1.95 -8.82
C ARG A 23 -17.14 1.38 -10.23
N ASP A 24 -18.03 1.80 -11.12
CA ASP A 24 -17.96 1.42 -12.52
C ASP A 24 -16.56 1.67 -13.08
N GLN A 25 -15.98 0.64 -13.70
CA GLN A 25 -14.64 0.62 -14.29
C GLN A 25 -13.48 0.85 -13.30
N MET A 26 -13.75 0.94 -11.99
CA MET A 26 -12.73 1.09 -10.97
C MET A 26 -12.76 -0.09 -10.00
N ARG A 27 -11.69 -0.87 -9.98
CA ARG A 27 -11.54 -2.07 -9.14
C ARG A 27 -10.47 -1.85 -8.09
N ARG A 28 -10.80 -2.11 -6.86
CA ARG A 28 -9.82 -2.11 -5.77
C ARG A 28 -8.90 -3.30 -5.93
N ASP A 29 -7.60 -3.07 -5.85
CA ASP A 29 -6.59 -4.11 -6.03
C ASP A 29 -5.61 -4.22 -4.85
N GLY A 30 -5.36 -3.15 -4.13
CA GLY A 30 -4.53 -3.17 -2.94
C GLY A 30 -4.78 -1.97 -2.06
N LEU A 31 -4.57 -2.12 -0.77
CA LEU A 31 -4.66 -1.00 0.16
C LEU A 31 -3.73 -1.19 1.36
N SER A 32 -3.36 -0.07 1.96
CA SER A 32 -2.78 0.00 3.29
C SER A 32 -3.50 1.06 4.09
N ILE A 33 -3.75 0.79 5.36
CA ILE A 33 -4.36 1.73 6.29
C ILE A 33 -3.40 1.94 7.46
N TRP A 34 -3.23 3.20 7.83
CA TRP A 34 -2.40 3.59 8.96
C TRP A 34 -3.23 4.40 9.95
N LEU A 35 -3.13 4.05 11.23
CA LEU A 35 -3.62 4.86 12.33
C LEU A 35 -2.48 5.80 12.77
N ASP A 36 -2.61 7.07 12.43
CA ASP A 36 -1.69 8.12 12.85
C ASP A 36 -2.12 8.64 14.23
N GLN A 37 -1.44 8.18 15.26
CA GLN A 37 -1.74 8.56 16.65
C GLN A 37 -1.30 10.00 16.95
N ASP A 38 -0.36 10.54 16.17
CA ASP A 38 0.20 11.87 16.31
C ASP A 38 -0.46 12.90 15.39
N ALA A 39 -1.55 12.51 14.69
CA ALA A 39 -2.27 13.41 13.79
C ALA A 39 -2.81 14.63 14.53
N THR A 40 -2.36 15.80 14.14
CA THR A 40 -2.84 17.09 14.68
C THR A 40 -4.26 17.43 14.22
N ASN A 41 -4.67 16.90 13.07
CA ASN A 41 -6.03 17.03 12.55
C ASN A 41 -6.79 15.71 12.79
N ALA A 42 -7.78 15.73 13.66
CA ALA A 42 -8.59 14.55 13.96
C ALA A 42 -9.29 13.95 12.73
N ALA A 43 -9.62 14.76 11.73
CA ALA A 43 -10.21 14.28 10.48
C ALA A 43 -9.24 13.45 9.61
N GLU A 44 -7.96 13.46 9.95
CA GLU A 44 -6.89 12.77 9.22
C GLU A 44 -6.20 11.68 10.06
N ARG A 45 -6.82 11.30 11.17
CA ARG A 45 -6.29 10.30 12.10
C ARG A 45 -6.04 8.95 11.43
N PHE A 46 -6.90 8.53 10.52
CA PHE A 46 -6.67 7.36 9.69
C PHE A 46 -6.28 7.81 8.28
N LYS A 47 -5.23 7.22 7.76
CA LYS A 47 -4.70 7.45 6.43
C LYS A 47 -4.79 6.19 5.61
N MET A 48 -5.34 6.28 4.41
CA MET A 48 -5.45 5.14 3.50
C MET A 48 -4.75 5.44 2.18
N PHE A 49 -4.04 4.45 1.73
CA PHE A 49 -3.44 4.34 0.42
C PHE A 49 -4.18 3.21 -0.31
N LEU A 50 -4.96 3.57 -1.33
CA LEU A 50 -5.83 2.66 -2.06
C LEU A 50 -5.45 2.58 -3.52
N PHE A 51 -4.90 1.46 -3.95
CA PHE A 51 -4.63 1.20 -5.35
C PHE A 51 -5.86 0.64 -6.05
N THR A 52 -6.21 1.22 -7.19
CA THR A 52 -7.32 0.78 -8.02
C THR A 52 -6.86 0.54 -9.44
N ARG A 53 -7.49 -0.41 -10.12
CA ARG A 53 -7.32 -0.65 -11.54
C ARG A 53 -8.55 -0.21 -12.32
N THR A 54 -8.35 0.17 -13.55
CA THR A 54 -9.41 0.52 -14.50
C THR A 54 -9.72 -0.68 -15.40
N GLY A 55 -10.98 -0.93 -15.65
CA GLY A 55 -11.42 -1.98 -16.56
C GLY A 55 -12.83 -2.46 -16.27
N PRO A 56 -13.47 -3.10 -17.25
CA PRO A 56 -14.83 -3.61 -17.10
C PRO A 56 -14.88 -4.80 -16.13
N ILE A 57 -16.06 -5.04 -15.56
CA ILE A 57 -16.32 -6.20 -14.70
C ILE A 57 -16.14 -7.47 -15.51
N GLY A 58 -15.28 -8.38 -15.04
CA GLY A 58 -14.96 -9.63 -15.74
C GLY A 58 -14.03 -9.48 -16.94
N GLY A 59 -13.56 -8.27 -17.24
CA GLY A 59 -12.63 -8.00 -18.33
C GLY A 59 -11.18 -7.77 -17.87
N VAL A 60 -10.33 -7.45 -18.82
CA VAL A 60 -8.91 -7.17 -18.57
C VAL A 60 -8.78 -5.82 -17.84
N LEU A 61 -8.10 -5.83 -16.70
CA LEU A 61 -7.78 -4.63 -15.94
C LEU A 61 -6.55 -3.96 -16.51
N THR A 62 -6.66 -2.69 -16.84
CA THR A 62 -5.57 -1.88 -17.39
C THR A 62 -5.27 -0.68 -16.50
N GLY A 63 -4.01 -0.25 -16.52
CA GLY A 63 -3.60 0.91 -15.73
C GLY A 63 -3.72 0.70 -14.23
N GLY A 64 -3.56 1.77 -13.51
CA GLY A 64 -3.73 1.79 -12.07
C GLY A 64 -3.50 3.19 -11.52
N THR A 65 -4.28 3.55 -10.52
CA THR A 65 -4.15 4.83 -9.81
C THR A 65 -4.19 4.54 -8.32
N CYS A 66 -3.35 5.23 -7.58
CA CYS A 66 -3.42 5.19 -6.14
C CYS A 66 -4.09 6.45 -5.59
N HIS A 67 -5.08 6.24 -4.77
CA HIS A 67 -5.85 7.27 -4.09
C HIS A 67 -5.39 7.38 -2.63
N LEU A 68 -5.37 8.60 -2.14
CA LEU A 68 -5.11 8.94 -0.76
C LEU A 68 -6.41 9.38 -0.12
N LEU A 69 -6.76 8.75 0.98
CA LEU A 69 -7.98 9.03 1.72
C LEU A 69 -7.66 9.27 3.20
N ALA A 70 -8.46 10.13 3.82
CA ALA A 70 -8.42 10.42 5.24
C ALA A 70 -9.71 9.98 5.90
N SER A 71 -9.64 9.67 7.19
CA SER A 71 -10.82 9.37 7.99
C SER A 71 -10.59 9.71 9.47
N PRO A 72 -11.60 10.24 10.17
CA PRO A 72 -11.55 10.42 11.62
C PRO A 72 -11.76 9.12 12.40
N ASP A 73 -12.44 8.13 11.82
CA ASP A 73 -12.97 6.96 12.54
C ASP A 73 -12.61 5.60 11.88
N GLY A 74 -11.95 5.63 10.71
CA GLY A 74 -11.64 4.42 9.94
C GLY A 74 -12.83 3.82 9.17
N VAL A 75 -13.99 4.49 9.22
CA VAL A 75 -15.25 4.06 8.60
C VAL A 75 -15.67 5.00 7.49
N HIS A 76 -15.69 6.29 7.75
CA HIS A 76 -16.05 7.33 6.80
C HIS A 76 -14.78 7.92 6.18
N TRP A 77 -14.64 7.79 4.86
CA TRP A 77 -13.42 8.12 4.16
C TRP A 77 -13.61 9.25 3.15
N ASP A 78 -12.78 10.27 3.29
CA ASP A 78 -12.71 11.41 2.39
C ASP A 78 -11.53 11.30 1.44
N PHE A 79 -11.78 11.48 0.16
CA PHE A 79 -10.73 11.56 -0.85
C PHE A 79 -9.91 12.84 -0.68
N ARG A 80 -8.58 12.69 -0.69
CA ARG A 80 -7.62 13.79 -0.52
C ARG A 80 -6.74 14.02 -1.74
N GLY A 81 -6.53 13.02 -2.56
CA GLY A 81 -5.69 13.14 -3.74
C GLY A 81 -5.24 11.81 -4.32
N THR A 82 -4.29 11.88 -5.24
CA THR A 82 -3.68 10.72 -5.89
C THR A 82 -2.15 10.81 -5.80
N THR A 83 -1.49 9.68 -5.85
CA THR A 83 -0.03 9.61 -5.97
C THR A 83 0.44 9.78 -7.42
N GLY A 84 1.74 9.82 -7.62
CA GLY A 84 2.37 9.54 -8.91
C GLY A 84 2.22 8.07 -9.32
N PRO A 85 2.71 7.70 -10.50
CA PRO A 85 2.61 6.34 -11.03
C PRO A 85 3.26 5.30 -10.11
N LEU A 86 2.58 4.17 -9.91
CA LEU A 86 3.07 3.03 -9.15
C LEU A 86 2.38 1.72 -9.58
N GLY A 87 2.90 0.58 -9.14
CA GLY A 87 2.28 -0.73 -9.35
C GLY A 87 1.37 -1.16 -8.20
N ASP A 88 0.64 -2.23 -8.43
CA ASP A 88 -0.13 -2.93 -7.40
C ASP A 88 0.77 -3.42 -6.25
N ASN A 89 0.17 -3.76 -5.12
CA ASN A 89 0.91 -4.17 -3.92
C ASN A 89 2.02 -3.21 -3.47
N SER A 90 1.92 -1.93 -3.86
CA SER A 90 2.64 -0.87 -3.18
C SER A 90 2.05 -0.70 -1.78
N THR A 91 2.89 -0.33 -0.82
CA THR A 91 2.51 -0.19 0.57
C THR A 91 3.04 1.11 1.15
N LEU A 92 2.55 1.46 2.32
CA LEU A 92 3.04 2.64 3.04
C LEU A 92 3.27 2.29 4.52
N PHE A 93 4.17 3.01 5.13
CA PHE A 93 4.36 3.02 6.57
C PHE A 93 4.93 4.36 7.05
N TYR A 94 4.80 4.63 8.33
CA TYR A 94 5.45 5.77 8.95
C TYR A 94 6.79 5.35 9.57
N ASN A 95 7.84 6.11 9.26
CA ASN A 95 9.16 5.94 9.85
C ASN A 95 9.36 7.00 10.96
N PRO A 96 9.19 6.66 12.23
CA PRO A 96 9.27 7.62 13.34
C PRO A 96 10.70 8.10 13.58
N PHE A 97 11.74 7.34 13.19
CA PHE A 97 13.14 7.73 13.35
C PHE A 97 13.52 8.89 12.42
N ARG A 98 12.87 8.98 11.28
CA ARG A 98 13.05 10.04 10.27
C ARG A 98 11.88 11.01 10.23
N GLN A 99 10.80 10.71 10.96
CA GLN A 99 9.53 11.44 10.92
C GLN A 99 9.00 11.60 9.49
N LYS A 100 8.99 10.51 8.72
CA LYS A 100 8.59 10.50 7.30
C LYS A 100 7.56 9.42 7.03
N TRP A 101 6.63 9.76 6.16
CA TRP A 101 5.79 8.79 5.47
C TRP A 101 6.61 8.15 4.36
N VAL A 102 6.67 6.84 4.34
CA VAL A 102 7.44 6.07 3.36
C VAL A 102 6.48 5.29 2.47
N PHE A 103 6.68 5.42 1.17
CA PHE A 103 5.98 4.65 0.15
C PHE A 103 6.92 3.60 -0.39
N SER A 104 6.56 2.33 -0.17
CA SER A 104 7.21 1.17 -0.76
C SER A 104 6.52 0.87 -2.09
N ILE A 105 7.10 1.34 -3.17
CA ILE A 105 6.49 1.37 -4.48
C ILE A 105 6.90 0.13 -5.26
N ARG A 106 5.91 -0.67 -5.69
CA ARG A 106 6.19 -1.74 -6.61
C ARG A 106 6.53 -1.17 -7.98
N SER A 107 7.69 -1.52 -8.47
CA SER A 107 8.14 -1.16 -9.82
C SER A 107 8.48 -2.41 -10.63
N SER A 108 8.70 -2.24 -11.91
CA SER A 108 8.98 -3.33 -12.85
C SER A 108 10.20 -3.03 -13.71
N ARG A 109 11.25 -2.42 -13.14
CA ARG A 109 12.45 -2.01 -13.87
C ARG A 109 13.20 -3.18 -14.51
N ARG A 110 13.28 -4.33 -13.83
CA ARG A 110 13.89 -5.58 -14.33
C ARG A 110 13.03 -6.81 -14.06
N ALA A 111 12.25 -6.76 -13.00
CA ALA A 111 11.29 -7.73 -12.51
C ALA A 111 10.43 -6.99 -11.49
N ARG A 112 9.72 -7.67 -10.59
CA ARG A 112 9.07 -7.00 -9.47
C ARG A 112 10.13 -6.57 -8.48
N THR A 113 10.31 -5.24 -8.33
CA THR A 113 11.26 -4.59 -7.44
C THR A 113 10.55 -3.57 -6.58
N ARG A 114 11.26 -2.98 -5.63
CA ARG A 114 10.77 -1.89 -4.80
C ARG A 114 11.53 -0.62 -5.08
N ASP A 115 10.78 0.45 -5.28
CA ASP A 115 11.27 1.81 -5.26
C ASP A 115 10.83 2.47 -3.95
N TYR A 116 11.60 3.41 -3.48
CA TYR A 116 11.40 4.15 -2.23
C TYR A 116 11.09 5.60 -2.53
N TRP A 117 10.12 6.12 -1.79
CA TRP A 117 9.85 7.55 -1.75
C TRP A 117 9.38 7.95 -0.36
N GLU A 118 9.83 9.09 0.15
CA GLU A 118 9.45 9.58 1.48
C GLU A 118 9.02 11.05 1.46
N THR A 119 8.15 11.42 2.38
CA THR A 119 7.62 12.77 2.53
C THR A 119 7.25 13.08 3.98
N ASP A 120 7.26 14.36 4.34
CA ASP A 120 6.73 14.87 5.61
C ASP A 120 5.20 14.93 5.58
N ASP A 121 4.64 15.16 4.40
CA ASP A 121 3.20 15.37 4.22
C ASP A 121 2.59 14.24 3.40
N PHE A 122 1.73 13.46 4.06
CA PHE A 122 1.06 12.32 3.45
C PHE A 122 0.15 12.71 2.26
N PHE A 123 -0.49 13.87 2.31
CA PHE A 123 -1.51 14.24 1.33
C PHE A 123 -1.03 15.19 0.23
N HIS A 124 -0.05 16.06 0.50
CA HIS A 124 0.31 17.15 -0.42
C HIS A 124 1.52 16.86 -1.34
N SER A 125 2.37 15.91 -0.99
CA SER A 125 3.57 15.62 -1.80
C SER A 125 3.56 14.30 -2.61
N PRO A 126 2.49 13.52 -2.70
CA PRO A 126 2.59 12.15 -3.23
C PRO A 126 2.63 12.04 -4.75
N LYS A 127 2.66 13.14 -5.49
CA LYS A 127 2.94 13.15 -6.94
C LYS A 127 4.44 13.09 -7.25
N TRP A 128 5.21 12.54 -6.32
CA TRP A 128 6.66 12.39 -6.36
C TRP A 128 7.42 13.71 -6.41
N GLY A 129 6.77 14.86 -6.09
CA GLY A 129 7.41 16.17 -5.90
C GLY A 129 8.39 16.59 -6.99
N GLY A 130 8.18 16.16 -8.24
CA GLY A 130 9.12 16.38 -9.35
C GLY A 130 10.38 15.52 -9.32
N LYS A 131 10.56 14.65 -8.30
CA LYS A 131 11.66 13.68 -8.20
C LYS A 131 11.08 12.26 -8.30
N PRO A 132 11.57 11.42 -9.21
CA PRO A 132 11.09 10.05 -9.30
C PRO A 132 11.48 9.26 -8.04
N PRO A 133 10.69 8.24 -7.66
CA PRO A 133 11.08 7.28 -6.64
C PRO A 133 12.41 6.62 -6.98
N VAL A 134 13.21 6.37 -5.95
CA VAL A 134 14.54 5.76 -6.12
C VAL A 134 14.47 4.24 -5.94
N PHE A 135 15.31 3.52 -6.66
CA PHE A 135 15.44 2.08 -6.47
C PHE A 135 15.82 1.79 -5.01
N TRP A 136 15.12 0.84 -4.40
CA TRP A 136 15.34 0.45 -3.01
C TRP A 136 15.79 -0.99 -2.87
N ALA A 137 14.99 -1.93 -3.34
CA ALA A 137 15.24 -3.34 -3.12
C ALA A 137 14.76 -4.22 -4.28
N ALA A 138 15.46 -5.31 -4.49
CA ALA A 138 15.09 -6.40 -5.38
C ALA A 138 15.66 -7.71 -4.82
N THR A 139 15.18 -8.83 -5.34
CA THR A 139 15.86 -10.11 -5.17
C THR A 139 17.22 -10.11 -5.86
N ASP A 140 18.16 -10.87 -5.37
CA ASP A 140 19.52 -10.97 -5.90
C ASP A 140 19.99 -12.44 -6.06
N LYS A 141 21.29 -12.63 -6.28
CA LYS A 141 21.89 -13.95 -6.48
C LYS A 141 21.80 -14.90 -5.27
N LEU A 142 21.51 -14.38 -4.08
CA LEU A 142 21.33 -15.18 -2.86
C LEU A 142 19.91 -15.74 -2.79
N ASP A 143 18.96 -15.10 -3.48
CA ASP A 143 17.58 -15.56 -3.60
C ASP A 143 17.51 -16.62 -4.71
N ARG A 144 17.75 -17.86 -4.35
CA ARG A 144 17.80 -18.97 -5.31
C ARG A 144 16.44 -19.21 -5.96
N PRO A 145 16.41 -19.51 -7.27
CA PRO A 145 15.21 -20.00 -7.94
C PRO A 145 14.63 -21.21 -7.22
N ASP A 146 13.32 -21.34 -7.28
CA ASP A 146 12.66 -22.57 -6.83
C ASP A 146 13.10 -23.74 -7.71
N PRO A 147 13.58 -24.85 -7.14
CA PRO A 147 14.12 -25.97 -7.90
C PRO A 147 13.06 -26.69 -8.77
N VAL A 148 11.78 -26.57 -8.41
CA VAL A 148 10.68 -27.19 -9.16
C VAL A 148 10.17 -26.26 -10.25
N LEU A 149 9.98 -24.98 -9.93
CA LEU A 149 9.42 -23.98 -10.83
C LEU A 149 10.47 -23.40 -11.78
N GLY A 150 11.74 -23.41 -11.42
CA GLY A 150 12.84 -22.92 -12.23
C GLY A 150 12.84 -21.41 -12.48
N VAL A 151 11.97 -20.66 -11.80
CA VAL A 151 11.84 -19.22 -11.98
C VAL A 151 12.57 -18.44 -10.88
N ALA A 152 13.21 -17.36 -11.29
CA ALA A 152 13.86 -16.46 -10.35
C ALA A 152 12.84 -15.77 -9.44
N PRO A 153 13.07 -15.69 -8.13
CA PRO A 153 12.19 -15.02 -7.22
C PRO A 153 12.12 -13.52 -7.52
N GLN A 154 10.99 -12.91 -7.18
CA GLN A 154 10.76 -11.48 -7.36
C GLN A 154 10.24 -10.90 -6.04
N LEU A 155 10.60 -9.65 -5.75
CA LEU A 155 10.13 -8.96 -4.54
C LEU A 155 8.75 -8.38 -4.77
N TYR A 156 7.72 -9.10 -4.29
CA TYR A 156 6.34 -8.79 -4.64
C TYR A 156 5.73 -7.70 -3.75
N LYS A 157 5.88 -7.82 -2.44
CA LYS A 157 5.36 -6.87 -1.45
C LYS A 157 6.41 -6.63 -0.36
N LEU A 158 6.41 -5.45 0.22
CA LEU A 158 7.20 -5.12 1.39
C LEU A 158 6.42 -4.17 2.27
N ASP A 159 6.08 -4.64 3.46
CA ASP A 159 5.49 -3.84 4.53
C ASP A 159 6.52 -3.65 5.64
N ALA A 160 6.51 -2.50 6.30
CA ALA A 160 7.38 -2.26 7.43
C ALA A 160 6.66 -1.54 8.57
N VAL A 161 7.14 -1.78 9.77
CA VAL A 161 6.67 -1.14 11.00
C VAL A 161 7.86 -0.86 11.92
N ALA A 162 7.81 0.26 12.62
CA ALA A 162 8.79 0.54 13.66
C ALA A 162 8.55 -0.35 14.90
N TYR A 163 9.61 -0.93 15.39
CA TYR A 163 9.62 -1.69 16.62
C TYR A 163 10.87 -1.32 17.42
N GLU A 164 10.69 -0.71 18.60
CA GLU A 164 11.79 -0.16 19.40
C GLU A 164 12.73 0.74 18.57
N SER A 165 13.98 0.34 18.40
CA SER A 165 15.01 1.09 17.69
C SER A 165 15.23 0.65 16.23
N VAL A 166 14.41 -0.23 15.71
CA VAL A 166 14.54 -0.81 14.36
C VAL A 166 13.26 -0.69 13.56
N LEU A 167 13.37 -0.77 12.25
CA LEU A 167 12.25 -1.01 11.34
C LEU A 167 12.22 -2.50 11.00
N LEU A 168 11.14 -3.18 11.35
CA LEU A 168 10.89 -4.55 10.95
C LEU A 168 10.13 -4.54 9.62
N GLY A 169 10.67 -5.22 8.62
CA GLY A 169 10.03 -5.36 7.31
C GLY A 169 9.70 -6.82 7.02
N LEU A 170 8.47 -7.05 6.55
CA LEU A 170 8.03 -8.31 5.99
C LEU A 170 7.86 -8.16 4.49
N PHE A 171 8.35 -9.11 3.73
CA PHE A 171 8.23 -9.10 2.28
C PHE A 171 7.78 -10.46 1.74
N ASP A 172 7.06 -10.41 0.62
CA ASP A 172 6.67 -11.59 -0.13
C ASP A 172 7.61 -11.81 -1.30
N GLY A 173 8.21 -12.99 -1.37
CA GLY A 173 8.95 -13.47 -2.53
C GLY A 173 8.02 -14.19 -3.51
N TRP A 174 7.85 -13.64 -4.68
CA TRP A 174 7.07 -14.28 -5.75
C TRP A 174 7.92 -15.27 -6.52
N LYS A 175 7.42 -16.51 -6.62
CA LYS A 175 8.08 -17.62 -7.33
C LYS A 175 7.05 -18.29 -8.25
N CYS A 176 6.67 -17.64 -9.37
CA CYS A 176 5.78 -18.20 -10.39
C CYS A 176 6.27 -17.82 -11.77
#